data_bd78c6f93ee3c3637cc88ec4eab3d619
#
_entry.id   bd78c6f93ee3c3637cc88ec4eab3d619
#
_cell.length_a   1.000
_cell.length_b   1.000
_cell.length_c   1.000
_cell.angle_alpha   90.00
_cell.angle_beta   90.00
_cell.angle_gamma   90.00
#
_symmetry.space_group_name_H-M   'P 1'
#
loop_
_entity.id
_entity.type
_entity.pdbx_description
1 polymer ?
#
loop_
_entity_poly.entity_id
_entity_poly.type
_entity_poly.pdbx_seq_one_letter_code
_entity_poly.pdbx_strand_id
1 'polypeptide(L)'
;MDPTGTAGTCSATTVATVRGVAEVVVEEVGDVTEELLDAFARLVPQLSSSAPPPGTPELQAMLESPCTTVFVARLEGVIVGTLTLVVFRIPTGVRARIEDVVVLDAARGRGAGDALSRAALVKAADLGARNVDLSSRPSREAANRLYQRLGFETRETNTYRYVL
;
A
#
# COMPACT_ATOMS: atom_id res chain seq x y z
N MET A 1 -17.54 -37.57 -14.90
CA MET A 1 -17.60 -36.88 -13.60
C MET A 1 -16.60 -35.77 -13.66
N ASP A 2 -17.07 -34.58 -13.87
CA ASP A 2 -16.29 -33.36 -14.08
C ASP A 2 -16.36 -32.53 -12.79
N PRO A 3 -15.23 -32.08 -12.22
CA PRO A 3 -15.27 -31.06 -11.20
C PRO A 3 -14.58 -29.78 -11.71
N THR A 4 -15.34 -28.99 -12.47
CA THR A 4 -14.98 -27.59 -12.72
C THR A 4 -15.34 -26.77 -11.47
N GLY A 5 -14.40 -26.63 -10.56
CA GLY A 5 -14.46 -25.66 -9.45
C GLY A 5 -13.89 -24.33 -9.92
N THR A 6 -14.75 -23.42 -10.34
CA THR A 6 -14.44 -22.02 -10.57
C THR A 6 -14.09 -21.36 -9.23
N ALA A 7 -12.81 -21.06 -9.01
CA ALA A 7 -12.37 -20.21 -7.89
C ALA A 7 -12.78 -18.78 -8.22
N GLY A 8 -13.86 -18.33 -7.58
CA GLY A 8 -14.28 -16.94 -7.63
C GLY A 8 -13.27 -16.07 -6.89
N THR A 9 -12.62 -15.17 -7.61
CA THR A 9 -11.81 -14.08 -7.06
C THR A 9 -12.72 -13.16 -6.26
N CYS A 10 -12.72 -13.32 -4.94
CA CYS A 10 -13.39 -12.40 -4.03
C CYS A 10 -12.45 -11.22 -3.81
N SER A 11 -12.65 -10.15 -4.60
CA SER A 11 -12.00 -8.85 -4.34
C SER A 11 -12.65 -8.26 -3.08
N ALA A 12 -11.94 -8.30 -1.96
CA ALA A 12 -12.43 -7.73 -0.72
C ALA A 12 -12.27 -6.20 -0.76
N THR A 13 -13.35 -5.50 -1.08
CA THR A 13 -13.42 -4.05 -0.95
C THR A 13 -13.59 -3.70 0.53
N THR A 14 -12.57 -3.15 1.16
CA THR A 14 -12.68 -2.65 2.54
C THR A 14 -13.17 -1.21 2.52
N VAL A 15 -14.41 -0.98 2.95
CA VAL A 15 -15.02 0.36 3.04
C VAL A 15 -14.82 0.90 4.46
N ALA A 16 -14.05 1.98 4.60
CA ALA A 16 -13.90 2.71 5.85
C ALA A 16 -14.71 4.02 5.79
N THR A 17 -15.84 4.08 6.48
CA THR A 17 -16.69 5.28 6.55
C THR A 17 -16.29 6.16 7.72
N VAL A 18 -15.89 7.40 7.44
CA VAL A 18 -15.76 8.48 8.43
C VAL A 18 -16.87 9.48 8.16
N ARG A 19 -17.73 9.75 9.16
CA ARG A 19 -18.89 10.65 9.03
C ARG A 19 -18.45 12.06 8.63
N GLY A 20 -18.95 12.55 7.49
CA GLY A 20 -18.88 13.95 7.08
C GLY A 20 -17.71 14.36 6.19
N VAL A 21 -16.88 13.42 5.75
CA VAL A 21 -15.79 13.61 4.76
C VAL A 21 -16.06 12.67 3.58
N ALA A 22 -15.69 13.06 2.36
CA ALA A 22 -15.81 12.17 1.20
C ALA A 22 -15.21 10.79 1.52
N GLU A 23 -15.98 9.74 1.23
CA GLU A 23 -15.65 8.37 1.57
C GLU A 23 -14.37 7.93 0.86
N VAL A 24 -13.39 7.45 1.63
CA VAL A 24 -12.17 6.85 1.08
C VAL A 24 -12.43 5.36 0.87
N VAL A 25 -12.36 4.92 -0.37
CA VAL A 25 -12.42 3.50 -0.74
C VAL A 25 -11.02 2.98 -0.99
N VAL A 26 -10.65 1.87 -0.37
CA VAL A 26 -9.36 1.19 -0.58
C VAL A 26 -9.60 -0.12 -1.30
N GLU A 27 -8.83 -0.36 -2.36
CA GLU A 27 -8.91 -1.55 -3.21
C GLU A 27 -7.52 -2.20 -3.34
N GLU A 28 -7.49 -3.54 -3.37
CA GLU A 28 -6.32 -4.28 -3.86
C GLU A 28 -6.30 -4.23 -5.38
N VAL A 29 -5.16 -3.89 -5.95
CA VAL A 29 -4.98 -3.84 -7.39
C VAL A 29 -4.74 -5.24 -7.93
N GLY A 30 -5.59 -5.71 -8.85
CA GLY A 30 -5.45 -7.02 -9.51
C GLY A 30 -4.86 -6.95 -10.90
N ASP A 31 -5.10 -5.86 -11.62
CA ASP A 31 -4.74 -5.71 -13.03
C ASP A 31 -4.13 -4.33 -13.32
N VAL A 32 -3.27 -4.28 -14.35
CA VAL A 32 -2.75 -3.01 -14.87
C VAL A 32 -3.75 -2.39 -15.82
N THR A 33 -4.24 -1.21 -15.46
CA THR A 33 -5.16 -0.41 -16.28
C THR A 33 -4.53 0.92 -16.67
N GLU A 34 -5.04 1.59 -17.70
CA GLU A 34 -4.61 2.95 -18.06
C GLU A 34 -4.80 3.93 -16.91
N GLU A 35 -5.93 3.82 -16.17
CA GLU A 35 -6.17 4.64 -14.99
C GLU A 35 -5.09 4.44 -13.92
N LEU A 36 -4.65 3.20 -13.70
CA LEU A 36 -3.58 2.89 -12.75
C LEU A 36 -2.26 3.51 -13.18
N LEU A 37 -1.88 3.38 -14.47
CA LEU A 37 -0.68 3.99 -15.04
C LEU A 37 -0.68 5.51 -14.87
N ASP A 38 -1.80 6.16 -15.19
CA ASP A 38 -1.98 7.60 -15.02
C ASP A 38 -1.90 8.02 -13.55
N ALA A 39 -2.44 7.21 -12.64
CA ALA A 39 -2.35 7.46 -11.21
C ALA A 39 -0.90 7.38 -10.72
N PHE A 40 -0.15 6.35 -11.10
CA PHE A 40 1.26 6.19 -10.73
C PHE A 40 2.14 7.28 -11.34
N ALA A 41 1.84 7.75 -12.57
CA ALA A 41 2.53 8.89 -13.19
C ALA A 41 2.41 10.18 -12.35
N ARG A 42 1.31 10.34 -11.60
CA ARG A 42 1.08 11.49 -10.70
C ARG A 42 1.61 11.27 -9.29
N LEU A 43 1.56 10.04 -8.78
CA LEU A 43 1.89 9.68 -7.41
C LEU A 43 3.41 9.54 -7.20
N VAL A 44 4.09 8.81 -8.10
CA VAL A 44 5.51 8.48 -7.93
C VAL A 44 6.41 9.71 -7.86
N PRO A 45 6.23 10.79 -8.64
CA PRO A 45 7.01 12.02 -8.48
C PRO A 45 6.88 12.69 -7.12
N GLN A 46 5.77 12.48 -6.39
CA GLN A 46 5.58 13.00 -5.03
C GLN A 46 6.21 12.09 -3.96
N LEU A 47 6.52 10.86 -4.31
CA LEU A 47 7.21 9.90 -3.45
C LEU A 47 8.74 10.01 -3.60
N SER A 48 9.23 10.07 -4.84
CA SER A 48 10.65 10.08 -5.18
C SER A 48 10.92 11.05 -6.33
N SER A 49 11.96 11.86 -6.17
CA SER A 49 12.43 12.78 -7.23
C SER A 49 13.36 12.11 -8.24
N SER A 50 13.84 10.90 -7.96
CA SER A 50 14.83 10.19 -8.78
C SER A 50 14.30 8.93 -9.46
N ALA A 51 13.17 8.39 -9.00
CA ALA A 51 12.55 7.21 -9.61
C ALA A 51 11.55 7.64 -10.69
N PRO A 52 11.66 7.15 -11.93
CA PRO A 52 10.61 7.35 -12.93
C PRO A 52 9.34 6.59 -12.51
N PRO A 53 8.15 7.04 -12.91
CA PRO A 53 6.93 6.25 -12.76
C PRO A 53 7.07 4.91 -13.49
N PRO A 54 6.57 3.80 -12.89
CA PRO A 54 6.61 2.49 -13.53
C PRO A 54 5.71 2.45 -14.76
N GLY A 55 6.16 1.78 -15.80
CA GLY A 55 5.35 1.44 -16.96
C GLY A 55 4.55 0.14 -16.76
N THR A 56 3.85 -0.30 -17.81
CA THR A 56 3.05 -1.52 -17.79
C THR A 56 3.86 -2.76 -17.38
N PRO A 57 5.06 -3.01 -17.93
CA PRO A 57 5.83 -4.20 -17.56
C PRO A 57 6.23 -4.23 -16.09
N GLU A 58 6.63 -3.09 -15.53
CA GLU A 58 7.04 -2.99 -14.12
C GLU A 58 5.85 -3.17 -13.17
N LEU A 59 4.70 -2.55 -13.48
CA LEU A 59 3.48 -2.73 -12.71
C LEU A 59 2.98 -4.17 -12.78
N GLN A 60 3.01 -4.78 -13.97
CA GLN A 60 2.62 -6.17 -14.16
C GLN A 60 3.49 -7.10 -13.30
N ALA A 61 4.81 -6.92 -13.33
CA ALA A 61 5.74 -7.70 -12.52
C ALA A 61 5.50 -7.52 -11.00
N MET A 62 5.10 -6.33 -10.56
CA MET A 62 4.73 -6.08 -9.16
C MET A 62 3.46 -6.86 -8.77
N LEU A 63 2.42 -6.82 -9.61
CA LEU A 63 1.13 -7.48 -9.34
C LEU A 63 1.23 -9.00 -9.41
N GLU A 64 2.10 -9.55 -10.27
CA GLU A 64 2.36 -10.99 -10.39
C GLU A 64 3.23 -11.53 -9.24
N SER A 65 3.89 -10.67 -8.48
CA SER A 65 4.74 -11.08 -7.37
C SER A 65 3.89 -11.65 -6.21
N PRO A 66 4.08 -12.91 -5.82
CA PRO A 66 3.28 -13.53 -4.76
C PRO A 66 3.52 -12.93 -3.37
N CYS A 67 4.57 -12.11 -3.22
CA CYS A 67 4.94 -11.45 -1.97
C CYS A 67 4.43 -10.00 -1.90
N THR A 68 3.90 -9.47 -3.00
CA THR A 68 3.56 -8.05 -3.12
C THR A 68 2.05 -7.88 -3.27
N THR A 69 1.48 -6.95 -2.51
CA THR A 69 0.11 -6.49 -2.67
C THR A 69 0.12 -4.98 -2.82
N VAL A 70 -0.46 -4.49 -3.89
CA VAL A 70 -0.58 -3.05 -4.15
C VAL A 70 -1.99 -2.62 -3.79
N PHE A 71 -2.11 -1.58 -2.95
CA PHE A 71 -3.37 -0.95 -2.61
C PHE A 71 -3.46 0.43 -3.26
N VAL A 72 -4.66 0.81 -3.67
CA VAL A 72 -4.98 2.18 -4.06
C VAL A 72 -6.11 2.73 -3.19
N ALA A 73 -6.04 4.03 -2.91
CA ALA A 73 -7.11 4.77 -2.24
C ALA A 73 -7.82 5.66 -3.25
N ARG A 74 -9.15 5.57 -3.26
CA ARG A 74 -10.01 6.43 -4.09
C ARG A 74 -10.75 7.44 -3.22
N LEU A 75 -10.87 8.65 -3.75
CA LEU A 75 -11.77 9.69 -3.28
C LEU A 75 -12.64 10.10 -4.45
N GLU A 76 -13.96 10.05 -4.27
CA GLU A 76 -14.92 10.40 -5.34
C GLU A 76 -14.64 9.65 -6.65
N GLY A 77 -14.24 8.37 -6.54
CA GLY A 77 -13.92 7.49 -7.66
C GLY A 77 -12.50 7.67 -8.24
N VAL A 78 -11.75 8.70 -7.86
CA VAL A 78 -10.42 8.98 -8.39
C VAL A 78 -9.33 8.38 -7.50
N ILE A 79 -8.33 7.71 -8.07
CA ILE A 79 -7.16 7.23 -7.34
C ILE A 79 -6.32 8.44 -6.87
N VAL A 80 -6.19 8.56 -5.55
CA VAL A 80 -5.48 9.65 -4.88
C VAL A 80 -4.29 9.21 -4.03
N GLY A 81 -4.12 7.91 -3.84
CA GLY A 81 -2.99 7.38 -3.07
C GLY A 81 -2.73 5.92 -3.37
N THR A 82 -1.54 5.47 -3.03
CA THR A 82 -1.12 4.07 -3.13
C THR A 82 -0.25 3.67 -1.94
N LEU A 83 -0.20 2.36 -1.69
CA LEU A 83 0.64 1.70 -0.72
C LEU A 83 1.02 0.32 -1.24
N THR A 84 2.27 -0.06 -1.09
CA THR A 84 2.76 -1.41 -1.38
C THR A 84 3.00 -2.18 -0.09
N LEU A 85 2.38 -3.34 0.06
CA LEU A 85 2.62 -4.29 1.14
C LEU A 85 3.47 -5.44 0.61
N VAL A 86 4.57 -5.73 1.27
CA VAL A 86 5.43 -6.88 0.97
C VAL A 86 5.37 -7.85 2.14
N VAL A 87 5.00 -9.12 1.89
CA VAL A 87 4.95 -10.18 2.90
C VAL A 87 5.94 -11.29 2.52
N PHE A 88 6.84 -11.62 3.41
CA PHE A 88 7.91 -12.57 3.13
C PHE A 88 8.15 -13.52 4.32
N ARG A 89 8.73 -14.68 4.03
CA ARG A 89 9.03 -15.71 5.02
C ARG A 89 10.52 -15.74 5.29
N ILE A 90 10.86 -15.76 6.58
CA ILE A 90 12.23 -15.94 7.08
C ILE A 90 12.24 -17.02 8.17
N PRO A 91 13.39 -17.55 8.60
CA PRO A 91 13.44 -18.62 9.60
C PRO A 91 12.70 -18.30 10.91
N THR A 92 12.59 -17.01 11.27
CA THR A 92 11.89 -16.55 12.47
C THR A 92 10.40 -16.28 12.28
N GLY A 93 9.83 -16.60 11.11
CA GLY A 93 8.40 -16.49 10.81
C GLY A 93 8.08 -15.59 9.63
N VAL A 94 6.81 -15.30 9.47
CA VAL A 94 6.30 -14.39 8.43
C VAL A 94 6.47 -12.95 8.89
N ARG A 95 6.96 -12.09 8.01
CA ARG A 95 7.15 -10.65 8.21
C ARG A 95 6.44 -9.88 7.11
N ALA A 96 6.06 -8.67 7.42
CA ALA A 96 5.52 -7.74 6.42
C ALA A 96 6.25 -6.40 6.47
N ARG A 97 6.29 -5.72 5.32
CA ARG A 97 6.77 -4.35 5.20
C ARG A 97 5.77 -3.52 4.39
N ILE A 98 5.54 -2.32 4.86
CA ILE A 98 4.85 -1.29 4.08
C ILE A 98 5.92 -0.44 3.41
N GLU A 99 5.80 -0.31 2.08
CA GLU A 99 6.69 0.47 1.24
C GLU A 99 5.87 1.46 0.38
N ASP A 100 6.51 2.52 -0.06
CA ASP A 100 6.02 3.46 -1.06
C ASP A 100 4.61 4.01 -0.80
N VAL A 101 4.37 4.42 0.46
CA VAL A 101 3.12 5.10 0.80
C VAL A 101 3.14 6.53 0.29
N VAL A 102 2.22 6.85 -0.59
CA VAL A 102 2.04 8.21 -1.12
C VAL A 102 0.56 8.55 -1.29
N VAL A 103 0.23 9.80 -0.97
CA VAL A 103 -1.09 10.39 -1.22
C VAL A 103 -0.85 11.73 -1.89
N LEU A 104 -1.58 11.99 -2.98
CA LEU A 104 -1.52 13.28 -3.70
C LEU A 104 -1.67 14.43 -2.73
N ASP A 105 -0.85 15.47 -2.88
CA ASP A 105 -0.85 16.64 -2.01
C ASP A 105 -2.24 17.26 -1.85
N ALA A 106 -2.99 17.36 -2.94
CA ALA A 106 -4.36 17.88 -2.97
C ALA A 106 -5.38 17.03 -2.18
N ALA A 107 -5.05 15.75 -1.90
CA ALA A 107 -5.91 14.81 -1.18
C ALA A 107 -5.42 14.54 0.27
N ARG A 108 -4.35 15.18 0.70
CA ARG A 108 -3.84 15.03 2.08
C ARG A 108 -4.85 15.52 3.11
N GLY A 109 -4.80 14.95 4.30
CA GLY A 109 -5.71 15.30 5.39
C GLY A 109 -7.12 14.72 5.25
N ARG A 110 -7.44 14.01 4.17
CA ARG A 110 -8.75 13.41 3.89
C ARG A 110 -8.84 11.92 4.28
N GLY A 111 -7.86 11.39 5.02
CA GLY A 111 -7.90 10.02 5.57
C GLY A 111 -7.34 8.92 4.66
N ALA A 112 -6.92 9.21 3.43
CA ALA A 112 -6.45 8.19 2.47
C ALA A 112 -5.25 7.39 2.99
N GLY A 113 -4.25 8.04 3.60
CA GLY A 113 -3.09 7.36 4.18
C GLY A 113 -3.45 6.46 5.37
N ASP A 114 -4.41 6.86 6.21
CA ASP A 114 -4.93 6.05 7.32
C ASP A 114 -5.65 4.81 6.79
N ALA A 115 -6.55 4.99 5.82
CA ALA A 115 -7.31 3.90 5.22
C ALA A 115 -6.40 2.86 4.52
N LEU A 116 -5.43 3.31 3.72
CA LEU A 116 -4.42 2.45 3.09
C LEU A 116 -3.63 1.64 4.11
N SER A 117 -3.14 2.31 5.16
CA SER A 117 -2.33 1.65 6.19
C SER A 117 -3.14 0.60 6.95
N ARG A 118 -4.40 0.89 7.30
CA ARG A 118 -5.29 -0.08 7.96
C ARG A 118 -5.57 -1.29 7.07
N ALA A 119 -5.85 -1.09 5.78
CA ALA A 119 -6.06 -2.18 4.83
C ALA A 119 -4.82 -3.09 4.74
N ALA A 120 -3.63 -2.49 4.67
CA ALA A 120 -2.37 -3.23 4.65
C ALA A 120 -2.13 -4.01 5.96
N LEU A 121 -2.47 -3.45 7.14
CA LEU A 121 -2.34 -4.14 8.43
C LEU A 121 -3.28 -5.35 8.52
N VAL A 122 -4.54 -5.22 8.06
CA VAL A 122 -5.50 -6.33 8.00
C VAL A 122 -4.97 -7.43 7.08
N LYS A 123 -4.55 -7.07 5.86
CA LYS A 123 -3.99 -8.05 4.90
C LYS A 123 -2.74 -8.75 5.44
N ALA A 124 -1.83 -8.03 6.09
CA ALA A 124 -0.65 -8.61 6.69
C ALA A 124 -1.00 -9.64 7.78
N ALA A 125 -2.00 -9.32 8.62
CA ALA A 125 -2.50 -10.24 9.64
C ALA A 125 -3.13 -11.49 9.03
N ASP A 126 -3.97 -11.35 8.00
CA ASP A 126 -4.61 -12.46 7.27
C ASP A 126 -3.57 -13.39 6.62
N LEU A 127 -2.44 -12.84 6.17
CA LEU A 127 -1.31 -13.59 5.63
C LEU A 127 -0.38 -14.16 6.71
N GLY A 128 -0.71 -13.99 7.99
CA GLY A 128 0.01 -14.55 9.14
C GLY A 128 1.30 -13.83 9.49
N ALA A 129 1.46 -12.57 9.09
CA ALA A 129 2.61 -11.77 9.49
C ALA A 129 2.60 -11.51 11.00
N ARG A 130 3.76 -11.66 11.64
CA ARG A 130 3.92 -11.42 13.09
C ARG A 130 4.03 -9.94 13.43
N ASN A 131 4.56 -9.16 12.52
CA ASN A 131 4.70 -7.72 12.61
C ASN A 131 4.74 -7.11 11.21
N VAL A 132 4.49 -5.81 11.17
CA VAL A 132 4.60 -4.97 9.98
C VAL A 132 5.59 -3.86 10.28
N ASP A 133 6.65 -3.77 9.51
CA ASP A 133 7.66 -2.72 9.61
C ASP A 133 7.50 -1.72 8.45
N LEU A 134 7.93 -0.50 8.68
CA LEU A 134 8.06 0.53 7.65
C LEU A 134 9.25 1.43 7.98
N SER A 135 9.72 2.17 6.99
CA SER A 135 10.73 3.23 7.19
C SER A 135 10.16 4.57 6.78
N SER A 136 10.33 5.57 7.64
CA SER A 136 9.91 6.95 7.36
C SER A 136 11.02 7.92 7.74
N ARG A 137 11.24 8.94 6.90
CA ARG A 137 12.22 10.00 7.22
C ARG A 137 11.67 10.86 8.35
N PRO A 138 12.54 11.36 9.26
CA PRO A 138 12.10 12.29 10.32
C PRO A 138 11.37 13.52 9.78
N SER A 139 11.77 14.03 8.62
CA SER A 139 11.14 15.19 7.96
C SER A 139 9.69 14.95 7.49
N ARG A 140 9.25 13.70 7.40
CA ARG A 140 7.85 13.35 7.06
C ARG A 140 6.95 13.35 8.30
N GLU A 141 6.90 14.47 9.02
CA GLU A 141 6.21 14.57 10.32
C GLU A 141 4.74 14.13 10.27
N ALA A 142 3.98 14.50 9.23
CA ALA A 142 2.58 14.12 9.10
C ALA A 142 2.39 12.61 8.97
N ALA A 143 3.27 11.94 8.21
CA ALA A 143 3.27 10.48 8.09
C ALA A 143 3.69 9.82 9.41
N ASN A 144 4.72 10.33 10.07
CA ASN A 144 5.17 9.80 11.36
C ASN A 144 4.06 9.90 12.43
N ARG A 145 3.34 11.03 12.50
CA ARG A 145 2.16 11.17 13.38
C ARG A 145 1.04 10.19 13.01
N LEU A 146 0.84 9.92 11.73
CA LEU A 146 -0.14 8.90 11.28
C LEU A 146 0.24 7.51 11.79
N TYR A 147 1.48 7.08 11.58
CA TYR A 147 1.94 5.75 12.00
C TYR A 147 1.85 5.56 13.51
N GLN A 148 2.21 6.58 14.30
CA GLN A 148 2.05 6.54 15.76
C GLN A 148 0.58 6.38 16.18
N ARG A 149 -0.36 7.11 15.54
CA ARG A 149 -1.80 6.94 15.81
C ARG A 149 -2.33 5.55 15.43
N LEU A 150 -1.72 4.91 14.45
CA LEU A 150 -2.06 3.54 14.05
C LEU A 150 -1.44 2.46 14.97
N GLY A 151 -0.62 2.86 15.94
CA GLY A 151 0.02 1.96 16.90
C GLY A 151 1.41 1.47 16.48
N PHE A 152 2.01 2.07 15.45
CA PHE A 152 3.43 1.78 15.15
C PHE A 152 4.32 2.43 16.19
N GLU A 153 5.30 1.67 16.65
CA GLU A 153 6.31 2.10 17.61
C GLU A 153 7.66 2.35 16.89
N THR A 154 8.34 3.42 17.27
CA THR A 154 9.69 3.69 16.80
C THR A 154 10.65 2.66 17.35
N ARG A 155 11.53 2.12 16.50
CA ARG A 155 12.53 1.13 16.90
C ARG A 155 13.93 1.73 16.92
N GLU A 156 14.70 1.36 17.94
CA GLU A 156 16.13 1.67 18.02
C GLU A 156 16.94 0.65 17.22
N THR A 157 16.95 0.82 15.90
CA THR A 157 17.71 -0.05 14.98
C THR A 157 18.37 0.80 13.90
N ASN A 158 19.56 0.38 13.47
CA ASN A 158 20.23 1.00 12.32
C ASN A 158 19.71 0.39 11.02
N THR A 159 19.47 1.24 10.05
CA THR A 159 19.20 0.81 8.66
C THR A 159 20.43 1.07 7.82
N TYR A 160 20.91 0.03 7.15
CA TYR A 160 22.07 0.11 6.25
C TYR A 160 21.63 -0.07 4.82
N ARG A 161 22.27 0.68 3.89
CA ARG A 161 22.07 0.54 2.45
C ARG A 161 23.40 0.30 1.77
N TYR A 162 23.44 -0.75 0.95
CA TYR A 162 24.53 -0.96 0.00
C TYR A 162 23.96 -0.71 -1.41
N VAL A 163 24.68 0.05 -2.23
CA VAL A 163 24.29 0.34 -3.62
C VAL A 163 25.05 -0.61 -4.52
N LEU A 164 24.32 -1.34 -5.39
CA LEU A 164 24.87 -2.26 -6.39
C LEU A 164 25.25 -1.51 -7.67
#